data_479847e657beee494d1062243b94bc9e
#
_entry.id   479847e657beee494d1062243b94bc9e
#
_cell.length_a   1.000
_cell.length_b   1.000
_cell.length_c   1.000
_cell.angle_alpha   90.00
_cell.angle_beta   90.00
_cell.angle_gamma   90.00
#
_symmetry.space_group_name_H-M   'P 1'
#
loop_
_entity.id
_entity.type
_entity.pdbx_description
1 polymer ?
#
loop_
_entity_poly.entity_id
_entity_poly.type
_entity_poly.pdbx_seq_one_letter_code
_entity_poly.pdbx_strand_id
1 'polypeptide(L)'
;MATYFITACAHMQQNLFQRDQVAQLMVEAFCRHRDAGEFELHEYVVMPNHVHVLLSLNDQQKLSRVVQLIKGGFPHSLRQNGIVFRAVWEQRYYDRRIRDENEFVEVSRYIRQNPVRKGLVELAEEYPYSSAGARAKVSRLKPLEMDRNVGDANLKVRST
;
A
#
# COMPACT_ATOMS: atom_id res chain seq x y z
N MET A 1 -16.24 -0.82 11.20
CA MET A 1 -14.96 -0.80 10.44
C MET A 1 -14.30 0.55 10.57
N ALA A 2 -13.02 0.62 10.87
CA ALA A 2 -12.27 1.87 11.05
C ALA A 2 -11.08 1.93 10.10
N THR A 3 -10.90 3.07 9.43
CA THR A 3 -9.82 3.29 8.45
C THR A 3 -8.71 4.13 9.07
N TYR A 4 -7.47 3.74 8.82
CA TYR A 4 -6.28 4.38 9.36
C TYR A 4 -5.26 4.68 8.26
N PHE A 5 -4.67 5.86 8.36
CA PHE A 5 -3.45 6.22 7.65
C PHE A 5 -2.26 5.99 8.58
N ILE A 6 -1.29 5.19 8.14
CA ILE A 6 -0.13 4.78 8.92
C ILE A 6 1.14 5.18 8.20
N THR A 7 2.11 5.68 8.96
CA THR A 7 3.47 5.93 8.49
C THR A 7 4.46 5.21 9.40
N ALA A 8 5.31 4.37 8.82
CA ALA A 8 6.40 3.70 9.52
C ALA A 8 7.73 4.03 8.85
N CYS A 9 8.68 4.52 9.63
CA CYS A 9 9.99 4.95 9.14
C CYS A 9 11.05 3.86 9.36
N ALA A 10 11.98 3.74 8.42
CA ALA A 10 13.17 2.93 8.60
C ALA A 10 14.04 3.50 9.72
N HIS A 11 14.75 2.63 10.44
CA HIS A 11 15.62 3.00 11.54
C HIS A 11 16.65 4.05 11.11
N MET A 12 16.76 5.15 11.88
CA MET A 12 17.60 6.31 11.59
C MET A 12 17.37 6.89 10.18
N GLN A 13 16.16 6.73 9.64
CA GLN A 13 15.78 7.16 8.30
C GLN A 13 16.71 6.67 7.18
N GLN A 14 17.35 5.52 7.38
CA GLN A 14 18.19 4.90 6.36
C GLN A 14 17.36 4.56 5.12
N ASN A 15 17.96 4.67 3.94
CA ASN A 15 17.32 4.36 2.66
C ASN A 15 17.21 2.85 2.41
N LEU A 16 16.62 2.14 3.37
CA LEU A 16 16.47 0.69 3.40
C LEU A 16 15.76 0.16 2.15
N PHE A 17 14.68 0.83 1.74
CA PHE A 17 13.83 0.44 0.63
C PHE A 17 14.33 0.95 -0.73
N GLN A 18 15.47 1.62 -0.80
CA GLN A 18 16.09 2.01 -2.06
C GLN A 18 16.57 0.78 -2.86
N ARG A 19 16.82 -0.33 -2.19
CA ARG A 19 17.10 -1.62 -2.83
C ARG A 19 15.80 -2.25 -3.30
N ASP A 20 15.69 -2.51 -4.60
CA ASP A 20 14.48 -3.06 -5.25
C ASP A 20 13.97 -4.32 -4.56
N GLN A 21 14.85 -5.25 -4.21
CA GLN A 21 14.48 -6.49 -3.51
C GLN A 21 13.82 -6.21 -2.17
N VAL A 22 14.31 -5.23 -1.41
CA VAL A 22 13.78 -4.88 -0.09
C VAL A 22 12.41 -4.21 -0.22
N ALA A 23 12.27 -3.29 -1.16
CA ALA A 23 10.99 -2.65 -1.45
C ALA A 23 9.95 -3.67 -1.92
N GLN A 24 10.33 -4.59 -2.80
CA GLN A 24 9.45 -5.66 -3.29
C GLN A 24 8.97 -6.57 -2.15
N LEU A 25 9.85 -6.99 -1.25
CA LEU A 25 9.50 -7.78 -0.09
C LEU A 25 8.51 -7.05 0.85
N MET A 26 8.61 -5.73 0.94
CA MET A 26 7.63 -4.94 1.73
C MET A 26 6.26 -4.91 1.07
N VAL A 27 6.19 -4.73 -0.26
CA VAL A 27 4.93 -4.81 -1.01
C VAL A 27 4.31 -6.21 -0.84
N GLU A 28 5.10 -7.26 -0.96
CA GLU A 28 4.63 -8.64 -0.76
C GLU A 28 4.10 -8.87 0.66
N ALA A 29 4.72 -8.26 1.67
CA ALA A 29 4.23 -8.34 3.05
C ALA A 29 2.83 -7.69 3.19
N PHE A 30 2.61 -6.52 2.60
CA PHE A 30 1.28 -5.90 2.59
C PHE A 30 0.23 -6.78 1.91
N CYS A 31 0.56 -7.31 0.74
CA CYS A 31 -0.35 -8.18 -0.01
C CYS A 31 -0.67 -9.46 0.75
N ARG A 32 0.33 -10.11 1.35
CA ARG A 32 0.16 -11.34 2.13
C ARG A 32 -0.77 -11.14 3.33
N HIS A 33 -0.61 -10.05 4.09
CA HIS A 33 -1.47 -9.77 5.24
C HIS A 33 -2.89 -9.39 4.83
N ARG A 34 -3.05 -8.64 3.71
CA ARG A 34 -4.36 -8.39 3.11
C ARG A 34 -5.06 -9.69 2.71
N ASP A 35 -4.34 -10.58 2.02
CA ASP A 35 -4.89 -11.85 1.51
C ASP A 35 -5.23 -12.83 2.65
N ALA A 36 -4.54 -12.70 3.78
CA ALA A 36 -4.85 -13.41 5.02
C ALA A 36 -6.06 -12.81 5.78
N GLY A 37 -6.65 -11.71 5.30
CA GLY A 37 -7.80 -11.06 5.95
C GLY A 37 -7.46 -10.26 7.21
N GLU A 38 -6.19 -9.92 7.42
CA GLU A 38 -5.75 -9.16 8.59
C GLU A 38 -6.20 -7.68 8.51
N PHE A 39 -6.47 -7.17 7.33
CA PHE A 39 -7.00 -5.83 7.06
C PHE A 39 -7.45 -5.70 5.60
N GLU A 40 -8.25 -4.69 5.31
CA GLU A 40 -8.48 -4.23 3.94
C GLU A 40 -7.40 -3.22 3.56
N LEU A 41 -6.71 -3.44 2.46
CA LEU A 41 -5.66 -2.56 1.95
C LEU A 41 -6.21 -1.65 0.85
N HIS A 42 -6.20 -0.34 1.09
CA HIS A 42 -6.70 0.65 0.12
C HIS A 42 -5.58 1.26 -0.71
N GLU A 43 -4.59 1.83 -0.05
CA GLU A 43 -3.43 2.46 -0.69
C GLU A 43 -2.15 2.15 0.08
N TYR A 44 -1.04 2.09 -0.64
CA TYR A 44 0.29 2.02 -0.05
C TYR A 44 1.34 2.64 -0.95
N VAL A 45 2.44 3.05 -0.36
CA VAL A 45 3.67 3.40 -1.06
C VAL A 45 4.88 3.06 -0.18
N VAL A 46 5.87 2.41 -0.78
CA VAL A 46 7.15 2.10 -0.15
C VAL A 46 8.18 3.11 -0.65
N MET A 47 8.40 4.15 0.13
CA MET A 47 9.41 5.19 -0.15
C MET A 47 10.80 4.70 0.27
N PRO A 48 11.91 5.32 -0.16
CA PRO A 48 13.25 4.85 0.17
C PRO A 48 13.51 4.64 1.65
N ASN A 49 12.95 5.47 2.54
CA ASN A 49 13.23 5.44 3.99
C ASN A 49 11.99 5.31 4.87
N HIS A 50 10.81 5.11 4.30
CA HIS A 50 9.55 4.95 5.04
C HIS A 50 8.47 4.34 4.17
N VAL A 51 7.38 3.94 4.80
CA VAL A 51 6.17 3.45 4.14
C VAL A 51 4.96 4.23 4.59
N HIS A 52 4.01 4.42 3.68
CA HIS A 52 2.67 4.89 3.98
C HIS A 52 1.66 3.82 3.61
N VAL A 53 0.67 3.61 4.47
CA VAL A 53 -0.41 2.64 4.24
C VAL A 53 -1.74 3.24 4.64
N LEU A 54 -2.75 3.07 3.82
CA LEU A 54 -4.15 3.34 4.12
C LEU A 54 -4.89 2.01 4.17
N LEU A 55 -5.40 1.65 5.33
CA LEU A 55 -6.05 0.36 5.55
C LEU A 55 -7.29 0.48 6.46
N SER A 56 -8.20 -0.46 6.32
CA SER A 56 -9.37 -0.57 7.21
C SER A 56 -9.32 -1.84 8.05
N LEU A 57 -9.75 -1.70 9.30
CA LEU A 57 -9.85 -2.78 10.27
C LEU A 57 -11.31 -3.05 10.61
N ASN A 58 -11.66 -4.31 10.80
CA ASN A 58 -12.95 -4.65 11.39
C ASN A 58 -12.95 -4.36 12.91
N ASP A 59 -14.11 -4.39 13.52
CA ASP A 59 -14.29 -3.97 14.92
C ASP A 59 -13.63 -4.92 15.94
N GLN A 60 -13.20 -6.10 15.52
CA GLN A 60 -12.51 -7.08 16.37
C GLN A 60 -10.98 -6.93 16.32
N GLN A 61 -10.46 -6.18 15.37
CA GLN A 61 -9.04 -5.99 15.16
C GLN A 61 -8.52 -4.74 15.87
N LYS A 62 -7.30 -4.85 16.41
CA LYS A 62 -6.61 -3.70 17.02
C LYS A 62 -5.50 -3.21 16.09
N LEU A 63 -5.44 -1.89 15.89
CA LEU A 63 -4.41 -1.25 15.06
C LEU A 63 -2.99 -1.65 15.49
N SER A 64 -2.71 -1.66 16.78
CA SER A 64 -1.41 -2.06 17.33
C SER A 64 -1.00 -3.48 16.91
N ARG A 65 -1.97 -4.40 16.86
CA ARG A 65 -1.75 -5.78 16.40
C ARG A 65 -1.37 -5.81 14.92
N VAL A 66 -2.09 -5.08 14.07
CA VAL A 66 -1.83 -5.03 12.63
C VAL A 66 -0.48 -4.39 12.34
N VAL A 67 -0.15 -3.28 13.01
CA VAL A 67 1.18 -2.65 12.87
C VAL A 67 2.29 -3.61 13.33
N GLN A 68 2.08 -4.35 14.41
CA GLN A 68 3.02 -5.37 14.87
C GLN A 68 3.23 -6.50 13.85
N LEU A 69 2.17 -6.95 13.18
CA LEU A 69 2.27 -7.94 12.10
C LEU A 69 3.13 -7.42 10.94
N ILE A 70 2.86 -6.20 10.49
CA ILE A 70 3.59 -5.57 9.38
C ILE A 70 5.06 -5.35 9.76
N LYS A 71 5.32 -4.65 10.87
CA LYS A 71 6.69 -4.30 11.28
C LYS A 71 7.48 -5.51 11.79
N GLY A 72 6.87 -6.37 12.59
CA GLY A 72 7.55 -7.49 13.24
C GLY A 72 7.91 -8.64 12.30
N GLY A 73 7.06 -8.92 11.32
CA GLY A 73 7.29 -9.98 10.34
C GLY A 73 8.32 -9.64 9.28
N PHE A 74 8.48 -8.36 8.97
CA PHE A 74 9.34 -7.92 7.87
C PHE A 74 10.85 -8.21 8.09
N PRO A 75 11.46 -7.95 9.27
CA PRO A 75 12.85 -8.34 9.52
C PRO A 75 13.11 -9.84 9.36
N HIS A 76 12.13 -10.67 9.71
CA HIS A 76 12.21 -12.11 9.49
C HIS A 76 12.23 -12.45 8.01
N SER A 77 11.33 -11.84 7.23
CA SER A 77 11.29 -12.00 5.77
C SER A 77 12.60 -11.58 5.10
N LEU A 78 13.21 -10.49 5.54
CA LEU A 78 14.53 -10.06 5.04
C LEU A 78 15.59 -11.12 5.31
N ARG A 79 15.68 -11.66 6.53
CA ARG A 79 16.65 -12.71 6.88
C ARG A 79 16.46 -13.99 6.06
N GLN A 80 15.22 -14.40 5.82
CA GLN A 80 14.93 -15.56 4.95
C GLN A 80 15.44 -15.36 3.51
N ASN A 81 15.58 -14.11 3.07
CA ASN A 81 16.12 -13.74 1.76
C ASN A 81 17.64 -13.37 1.80
N GLY A 82 18.33 -13.72 2.88
CA GLY A 82 19.76 -13.45 3.03
C GLY A 82 20.09 -11.96 3.26
N ILE A 83 19.10 -11.15 3.62
CA ILE A 83 19.28 -9.72 3.83
C ILE A 83 19.27 -9.44 5.34
N VAL A 84 20.37 -8.92 5.86
CA VAL A 84 20.53 -8.67 7.30
C VAL A 84 20.72 -7.19 7.53
N PHE A 85 19.89 -6.62 8.42
CA PHE A 85 20.05 -5.28 8.98
C PHE A 85 20.11 -5.37 10.50
N ARG A 86 20.91 -4.53 11.12
CA ARG A 86 21.01 -4.43 12.59
C ARG A 86 19.69 -3.97 13.21
N ALA A 87 19.04 -3.00 12.57
CA ALA A 87 17.72 -2.52 12.91
C ALA A 87 16.98 -2.10 11.63
N VAL A 88 15.70 -2.45 11.51
CA VAL A 88 14.89 -2.18 10.31
C VAL A 88 14.02 -0.95 10.52
N TRP A 89 13.33 -0.85 11.65
CA TRP A 89 12.32 0.16 11.90
C TRP A 89 12.70 1.09 13.04
N GLU A 90 12.22 2.34 12.95
CA GLU A 90 12.07 3.18 14.12
C GLU A 90 11.10 2.52 15.11
N GLN A 91 11.30 2.76 16.39
CA GLN A 91 10.48 2.15 17.44
C GLN A 91 9.03 2.60 17.35
N ARG A 92 8.79 3.86 17.04
CA ARG A 92 7.48 4.46 16.90
C ARG A 92 6.98 4.39 15.45
N TYR A 93 5.68 4.53 15.29
CA TYR A 93 5.00 4.77 14.03
C TYR A 93 3.97 5.89 14.24
N TYR A 94 3.53 6.48 13.14
CA TYR A 94 2.49 7.50 13.16
C TYR A 94 1.22 6.91 12.59
N ASP A 95 0.07 7.18 13.24
CA ASP A 95 -1.23 6.79 12.76
C ASP A 95 -2.23 7.93 12.88
N ARG A 96 -3.19 7.95 11.98
CA ARG A 96 -4.33 8.84 12.00
C ARG A 96 -5.57 8.08 11.55
N ARG A 97 -6.62 8.12 12.37
CA ARG A 97 -7.93 7.59 11.98
C ARG A 97 -8.58 8.53 10.97
N ILE A 98 -9.05 7.97 9.86
CA ILE A 98 -9.79 8.69 8.82
C ILE A 98 -11.22 8.91 9.29
N ARG A 99 -11.69 10.14 9.20
CA ARG A 99 -12.98 10.57 9.76
C ARG A 99 -14.12 10.51 8.75
N ASP A 100 -13.83 10.80 7.49
CA ASP A 100 -14.84 10.93 6.44
C ASP A 100 -14.25 10.60 5.05
N GLU A 101 -15.12 10.60 4.06
CA GLU A 101 -14.77 10.27 2.67
C GLU A 101 -13.82 11.32 2.05
N ASN A 102 -13.98 12.59 2.38
CA ASN A 102 -13.09 13.64 1.86
C ASN A 102 -11.65 13.42 2.33
N GLU A 103 -11.47 13.14 3.63
CA GLU A 103 -10.16 12.82 4.19
C GLU A 103 -9.58 11.52 3.57
N PHE A 104 -10.43 10.52 3.31
CA PHE A 104 -10.01 9.29 2.62
C PHE A 104 -9.45 9.60 1.23
N VAL A 105 -10.14 10.41 0.44
CA VAL A 105 -9.72 10.81 -0.92
C VAL A 105 -8.43 11.63 -0.86
N GLU A 106 -8.30 12.55 0.07
CA GLU A 106 -7.10 13.38 0.24
C GLU A 106 -5.88 12.52 0.60
N VAL A 107 -6.01 11.61 1.55
CA VAL A 107 -4.94 10.70 1.96
C VAL A 107 -4.58 9.72 0.84
N SER A 108 -5.56 9.18 0.13
CA SER A 108 -5.32 8.33 -1.05
C SER A 108 -4.49 9.05 -2.10
N ARG A 109 -4.86 10.30 -2.41
CA ARG A 109 -4.11 11.14 -3.35
C ARG A 109 -2.69 11.42 -2.84
N TYR A 110 -2.56 11.76 -1.57
CA TYR A 110 -1.26 12.01 -0.94
C TYR A 110 -0.32 10.82 -1.08
N ILE A 111 -0.80 9.60 -0.78
CA ILE A 111 -0.02 8.36 -0.88
C ILE A 111 0.43 8.13 -2.33
N ARG A 112 -0.48 8.22 -3.29
CA ARG A 112 -0.18 8.01 -4.72
C ARG A 112 0.81 9.02 -5.26
N GLN A 113 0.68 10.29 -4.87
CA GLN A 113 1.52 11.39 -5.37
C GLN A 113 2.85 11.53 -4.62
N ASN A 114 3.08 10.77 -3.56
CA ASN A 114 4.29 10.88 -2.74
C ASN A 114 5.59 10.69 -3.57
N PRO A 115 5.72 9.68 -4.46
CA PRO A 115 6.90 9.51 -5.29
C PRO A 115 7.11 10.66 -6.29
N VAL A 116 6.04 11.22 -6.84
CA VAL A 116 6.10 12.38 -7.75
C VAL A 116 6.57 13.63 -6.99
N ARG A 117 5.98 13.90 -5.82
CA ARG A 117 6.37 15.04 -4.97
C ARG A 117 7.82 14.97 -4.49
N LYS A 118 8.37 13.78 -4.35
CA LYS A 118 9.78 13.55 -4.00
C LYS A 118 10.72 13.49 -5.21
N GLY A 119 10.19 13.67 -6.42
CA GLY A 119 10.98 13.68 -7.64
C GLY A 119 11.55 12.32 -8.05
N LEU A 120 10.93 11.22 -7.59
CA LEU A 120 11.38 9.86 -7.91
C LEU A 120 10.85 9.39 -9.27
N VAL A 121 9.68 9.87 -9.68
CA VAL A 121 9.01 9.58 -10.95
C VAL A 121 8.24 10.82 -11.40
N GLU A 122 7.88 10.88 -12.68
CA GLU A 122 7.03 11.96 -13.23
C GLU A 122 5.54 11.67 -13.02
N LEU A 123 5.13 10.41 -13.20
CA LEU A 123 3.75 9.97 -13.02
C LEU A 123 3.66 8.94 -11.88
N ALA A 124 2.60 9.01 -11.07
CA ALA A 124 2.41 8.14 -9.92
C ALA A 124 2.42 6.64 -10.27
N GLU A 125 1.84 6.27 -11.41
CA GLU A 125 1.77 4.91 -11.94
C GLU A 125 3.12 4.35 -12.40
N GLU A 126 4.13 5.17 -12.55
CA GLU A 126 5.50 4.72 -12.88
C GLU A 126 6.26 4.20 -11.66
N TYR A 127 5.79 4.51 -10.44
CA TYR A 127 6.45 4.05 -9.24
C TYR A 127 6.02 2.62 -8.89
N PRO A 128 6.91 1.62 -9.01
CA PRO A 128 6.54 0.20 -8.95
C PRO A 128 6.13 -0.26 -7.54
N TYR A 129 6.59 0.44 -6.49
CA TYR A 129 6.37 0.05 -5.08
C TYR A 129 5.23 0.83 -4.45
N SER A 130 4.16 1.00 -5.20
CA SER A 130 2.94 1.70 -4.78
C SER A 130 1.70 1.02 -5.33
N SER A 131 0.57 1.28 -4.70
CA SER A 131 -0.74 0.84 -5.20
C SER A 131 -1.08 1.44 -6.56
N ALA A 132 -0.65 2.66 -6.87
CA ALA A 132 -0.82 3.27 -8.19
C ALA A 132 -0.06 2.50 -9.27
N GLY A 133 1.21 2.18 -9.04
CA GLY A 133 2.03 1.36 -9.96
C GLY A 133 1.52 -0.07 -10.11
N ALA A 134 1.06 -0.68 -9.04
CA ALA A 134 0.48 -2.02 -9.06
C ALA A 134 -0.78 -2.09 -9.93
N ARG A 135 -1.69 -1.10 -9.79
CA ARG A 135 -2.91 -1.00 -10.62
C ARG A 135 -2.58 -0.80 -12.09
N ALA A 136 -1.64 0.07 -12.42
CA ALA A 136 -1.20 0.30 -13.80
C ALA A 136 -0.62 -0.96 -14.43
N LYS A 137 0.13 -1.76 -13.67
CA LYS A 137 0.68 -3.04 -14.15
C LYS A 137 -0.44 -4.03 -14.48
N VAL A 138 -1.44 -4.16 -13.61
CA VAL A 138 -2.61 -5.05 -13.83
C VAL A 138 -3.41 -4.60 -15.05
N SER A 139 -3.66 -3.29 -15.19
CA SER A 139 -4.40 -2.74 -16.34
C SER A 139 -3.68 -2.98 -17.68
N ARG A 140 -2.35 -2.94 -17.70
CA ARG A 140 -1.54 -3.26 -18.89
C ARG A 140 -1.58 -4.74 -19.26
N LEU A 141 -1.80 -5.63 -18.28
CA LEU A 141 -1.88 -7.08 -18.51
C LEU A 141 -3.26 -7.55 -18.98
N LYS A 142 -4.31 -6.74 -18.85
CA LYS A 142 -5.68 -7.05 -19.26
C LYS A 142 -6.37 -5.92 -20.05
N PRO A 143 -5.82 -5.49 -21.21
CA PRO A 143 -6.43 -4.36 -21.95
C PRO A 143 -7.71 -4.70 -22.69
N LEU A 144 -7.99 -5.98 -22.98
CA LEU A 144 -9.04 -6.41 -23.93
C LEU A 144 -10.30 -7.00 -23.29
N GLU A 145 -10.28 -7.39 -22.01
CA GLU A 145 -11.43 -7.99 -21.35
C GLU A 145 -12.34 -6.99 -20.63
N MET A 146 -11.85 -5.81 -20.29
CA MET A 146 -12.64 -4.79 -19.59
C MET A 146 -13.60 -4.01 -20.50
N ASP A 147 -13.25 -3.85 -21.80
CA ASP A 147 -14.10 -3.09 -22.74
C ASP A 147 -15.31 -3.85 -23.26
N ARG A 148 -15.34 -5.19 -23.12
CA ARG A 148 -16.50 -5.98 -23.59
C ARG A 148 -17.69 -6.02 -22.62
N ASN A 149 -17.47 -5.73 -21.33
CA ASN A 149 -18.54 -5.77 -20.32
C ASN A 149 -19.24 -4.42 -20.08
N VAL A 150 -18.70 -3.33 -20.59
CA VAL A 150 -19.32 -2.00 -20.44
C VAL A 150 -20.38 -1.75 -21.54
N GLY A 151 -20.30 -2.47 -22.66
CA GLY A 151 -21.26 -2.35 -23.77
C GLY A 151 -22.62 -3.00 -23.56
N ASP A 152 -22.70 -4.07 -22.76
CA ASP A 152 -23.95 -4.83 -22.61
C ASP A 152 -24.85 -4.38 -21.45
N ALA A 153 -24.34 -3.57 -20.53
CA ALA A 153 -25.14 -3.07 -19.40
C ALA A 153 -26.10 -1.93 -19.79
N ASN A 154 -25.95 -1.30 -20.97
CA ASN A 154 -26.76 -0.17 -21.40
C ASN A 154 -27.91 -0.51 -22.39
N LEU A 155 -28.11 -1.79 -22.70
CA LEU A 155 -29.16 -2.22 -23.64
C LEU A 155 -30.41 -2.87 -22.98
N LYS A 156 -30.56 -2.77 -21.67
CA LYS A 156 -31.80 -3.15 -20.96
C LYS A 156 -32.44 -1.94 -20.30
N VAL A 157 -32.88 -0.98 -21.11
CA VAL A 157 -33.81 0.02 -20.64
C VAL A 157 -34.94 0.18 -21.67
N ARG A 158 -36.12 -0.34 -21.26
CA ARG A 158 -37.48 0.10 -21.57
C ARG A 158 -38.09 -0.33 -22.87
N SER A 159 -38.99 -1.24 -22.74
CA SER A 159 -40.33 -1.08 -23.30
C SER A 159 -41.34 -1.10 -22.13
N THR A 160 -42.04 0.00 -22.00
CA THR A 160 -43.32 0.15 -21.29
C THR A 160 -44.32 -0.84 -21.82
#